data_5d5163e3c9d508954be3e7b9b3901781
#
_entry.id   5d5163e3c9d508954be3e7b9b3901781
#
_cell.length_a   1.000
_cell.length_b   1.000
_cell.length_c   1.000
_cell.angle_alpha   90.00
_cell.angle_beta   90.00
_cell.angle_gamma   90.00
#
_symmetry.space_group_name_H-M   'P 1'
#
loop_
_entity.id
_entity.type
_entity.pdbx_description
1 polymer ?
#
loop_
_entity_poly.entity_id
_entity_poly.type
_entity_poly.pdbx_seq_one_letter_code
_entity_poly.pdbx_strand_id
1 'polypeptide(L)'
;MNKIDTLIAYLFAIQAFAKDIHYSASGEAFYSKHLLADEIYKGIDEQIDALIETCILPFVPVKRIDEYWEQAKIIIPDECTFENLRLVFADILSYMDSNSGNFDRAQQALIDSVMQDLQRKLGLITRQVG
;
A
#
# COMPACT_ATOMS: atom_id res chain seq x y z
N MET A 1 8.73 -5.94 13.96
CA MET A 1 8.80 -4.70 13.17
C MET A 1 8.17 -3.56 13.95
N ASN A 2 8.69 -2.34 13.79
CA ASN A 2 8.05 -1.17 14.36
C ASN A 2 6.82 -0.76 13.50
N LYS A 3 6.09 0.26 13.95
CA LYS A 3 4.85 0.68 13.29
C LYS A 3 5.06 1.20 11.86
N ILE A 4 6.17 1.86 11.62
CA ILE A 4 6.52 2.36 10.28
C ILE A 4 6.90 1.20 9.37
N ASP A 5 7.68 0.24 9.86
CA ASP A 5 8.06 -0.95 9.10
C ASP A 5 6.81 -1.73 8.64
N THR A 6 5.82 -1.86 9.51
CA THR A 6 4.56 -2.53 9.18
C THR A 6 3.82 -1.78 8.06
N LEU A 7 3.78 -0.46 8.14
CA LEU A 7 3.17 0.36 7.09
C LEU A 7 3.90 0.21 5.76
N ILE A 8 5.23 0.18 5.77
CA ILE A 8 6.04 -0.03 4.58
C ILE A 8 5.75 -1.42 3.97
N ALA A 9 5.62 -2.45 4.82
CA ALA A 9 5.27 -3.79 4.35
C ALA A 9 3.91 -3.82 3.67
N TYR A 10 2.92 -3.11 4.20
CA TYR A 10 1.61 -2.95 3.53
C TYR A 10 1.75 -2.31 2.15
N LEU A 11 2.58 -1.28 2.02
CA LEU A 11 2.77 -0.61 0.72
C LEU A 11 3.45 -1.55 -0.28
N PHE A 12 4.43 -2.33 0.14
CA PHE A 12 5.00 -3.38 -0.71
C PHE A 12 3.94 -4.40 -1.14
N ALA A 13 3.06 -4.80 -0.23
CA ALA A 13 1.98 -5.74 -0.53
C ALA A 13 1.02 -5.17 -1.58
N ILE A 14 0.59 -3.92 -1.41
CA ILE A 14 -0.31 -3.25 -2.35
C ILE A 14 0.35 -3.14 -3.73
N GLN A 15 1.61 -2.77 -3.79
CA GLN A 15 2.36 -2.65 -5.05
C GLN A 15 2.39 -3.98 -5.80
N ALA A 16 2.78 -5.06 -5.14
CA ALA A 16 2.84 -6.39 -5.75
C ALA A 16 1.45 -6.88 -6.16
N PHE A 17 0.46 -6.70 -5.30
CA PHE A 17 -0.91 -7.11 -5.54
C PHE A 17 -1.49 -6.41 -6.79
N ALA A 18 -1.33 -5.09 -6.86
CA ALA A 18 -1.81 -4.31 -7.99
C ALA A 18 -1.10 -4.72 -9.30
N LYS A 19 0.20 -5.01 -9.24
CA LYS A 19 0.94 -5.52 -10.40
C LYS A 19 0.42 -6.88 -10.84
N ASP A 20 0.10 -7.77 -9.91
CA ASP A 20 -0.48 -9.08 -10.25
C ASP A 20 -1.82 -8.90 -10.99
N ILE A 21 -2.68 -7.99 -10.53
CA ILE A 21 -3.92 -7.69 -11.25
C ILE A 21 -3.63 -7.10 -12.62
N HIS A 22 -2.68 -6.18 -12.71
CA HIS A 22 -2.29 -5.51 -13.95
C HIS A 22 -1.87 -6.53 -15.02
N TYR A 23 -1.05 -7.52 -14.62
CA TYR A 23 -0.54 -8.53 -15.54
C TYR A 23 -1.53 -9.64 -15.84
N SER A 24 -2.42 -9.97 -14.92
CA SER A 24 -3.37 -11.09 -15.07
C SER A 24 -4.73 -10.69 -15.64
N ALA A 25 -5.02 -9.39 -15.76
CA ALA A 25 -6.30 -8.92 -16.28
C ALA A 25 -6.54 -9.45 -17.70
N SER A 26 -7.77 -9.92 -17.96
CA SER A 26 -8.16 -10.48 -19.26
C SER A 26 -9.67 -10.42 -19.41
N GLY A 27 -10.13 -10.69 -20.65
CA GLY A 27 -11.56 -10.78 -20.96
C GLY A 27 -12.25 -9.42 -20.99
N GLU A 28 -13.54 -9.41 -20.65
CA GLU A 28 -14.33 -8.18 -20.58
C GLU A 28 -13.75 -7.23 -19.53
N ALA A 29 -13.78 -5.96 -19.85
CA ALA A 29 -13.22 -4.91 -18.99
C ALA A 29 -11.71 -5.05 -18.73
N PHE A 30 -11.00 -5.83 -19.57
CA PHE A 30 -9.54 -5.98 -19.44
C PHE A 30 -8.85 -4.62 -19.36
N TYR A 31 -9.17 -3.72 -20.28
CA TYR A 31 -8.47 -2.44 -20.39
C TYR A 31 -8.69 -1.57 -19.16
N SER A 32 -9.93 -1.48 -18.67
CA SER A 32 -10.23 -0.70 -17.48
C SER A 32 -9.59 -1.29 -16.22
N LYS A 33 -9.57 -2.61 -16.08
CA LYS A 33 -8.90 -3.29 -14.96
C LYS A 33 -7.39 -3.07 -14.99
N HIS A 34 -6.79 -3.18 -16.16
CA HIS A 34 -5.36 -2.97 -16.40
C HIS A 34 -4.96 -1.54 -16.02
N LEU A 35 -5.71 -0.55 -16.51
CA LEU A 35 -5.44 0.86 -16.21
C LEU A 35 -5.66 1.20 -14.74
N LEU A 36 -6.70 0.65 -14.12
CA LEU A 36 -6.93 0.88 -12.69
C LEU A 36 -5.80 0.31 -11.85
N ALA A 37 -5.36 -0.92 -12.16
CA ALA A 37 -4.24 -1.54 -11.44
C ALA A 37 -2.97 -0.69 -11.59
N ASP A 38 -2.70 -0.15 -12.78
CA ASP A 38 -1.59 0.77 -13.01
C ASP A 38 -1.70 2.02 -12.12
N GLU A 39 -2.88 2.62 -12.07
CA GLU A 39 -3.13 3.79 -11.22
C GLU A 39 -2.94 3.47 -9.73
N ILE A 40 -3.27 2.24 -9.30
CA ILE A 40 -3.14 1.83 -7.90
C ILE A 40 -1.68 1.78 -7.46
N TYR A 41 -0.80 1.13 -8.23
CA TYR A 41 0.60 1.01 -7.80
C TYR A 41 1.44 2.25 -8.12
N LYS A 42 0.92 3.18 -8.91
CA LYS A 42 1.61 4.42 -9.26
C LYS A 42 1.86 5.26 -8.02
N GLY A 43 3.10 5.70 -7.87
CA GLY A 43 3.49 6.53 -6.73
C GLY A 43 3.81 5.77 -5.44
N ILE A 44 3.57 4.46 -5.39
CA ILE A 44 3.86 3.67 -4.17
C ILE A 44 5.37 3.61 -3.90
N ASP A 45 6.21 3.50 -4.94
CA ASP A 45 7.68 3.50 -4.77
C ASP A 45 8.16 4.77 -4.07
N GLU A 46 7.68 5.92 -4.49
CA GLU A 46 8.05 7.20 -3.89
C GLU A 46 7.56 7.31 -2.45
N GLN A 47 6.39 6.75 -2.14
CA GLN A 47 5.87 6.71 -0.78
C GLN A 47 6.73 5.83 0.12
N ILE A 48 7.15 4.67 -0.36
CA ILE A 48 8.06 3.76 0.36
C ILE A 48 9.38 4.47 0.63
N ASP A 49 9.97 5.08 -0.38
CA ASP A 49 11.23 5.81 -0.26
C ASP A 49 11.12 6.94 0.77
N ALA A 50 10.06 7.73 0.68
CA ALA A 50 9.84 8.84 1.61
C ALA A 50 9.70 8.36 3.05
N LEU A 51 8.95 7.28 3.29
CA LEU A 51 8.79 6.71 4.63
C LEU A 51 10.11 6.18 5.19
N ILE A 52 10.88 5.46 4.39
CA ILE A 52 12.18 4.92 4.82
C ILE A 52 13.14 6.07 5.12
N GLU A 53 13.26 7.03 4.22
CA GLU A 53 14.22 8.13 4.35
C GLU A 53 13.87 9.08 5.48
N THR A 54 12.58 9.34 5.72
CA THR A 54 12.14 10.29 6.75
C THR A 54 11.95 9.65 8.11
N CYS A 55 11.41 8.41 8.15
CA CYS A 55 10.93 7.81 9.39
C CYS A 55 11.85 6.72 9.95
N ILE A 56 12.69 6.12 9.14
CA ILE A 56 13.55 5.00 9.56
C ILE A 56 15.02 5.43 9.58
N LEU A 57 15.55 5.82 8.44
CA LEU A 57 16.96 6.06 8.20
C LEU A 57 17.61 7.02 9.21
N PRO A 58 16.95 8.12 9.64
CA PRO A 58 17.54 9.03 10.63
C PRO A 58 17.64 8.46 12.04
N PHE A 59 16.93 7.38 12.36
CA PHE A 59 16.75 6.94 13.76
C PHE A 59 17.28 5.54 14.05
N VAL A 60 17.12 4.60 13.10
CA VAL A 60 17.49 3.19 13.30
C VAL A 60 18.07 2.62 12.01
N PRO A 61 18.80 1.48 12.07
CA PRO A 61 19.24 0.80 10.85
C PRO A 61 18.03 0.39 9.99
N VAL A 62 18.16 0.62 8.69
CA VAL A 62 17.12 0.22 7.73
C VAL A 62 17.12 -1.30 7.58
N LYS A 63 15.94 -1.91 7.57
CA LYS A 63 15.79 -3.34 7.30
C LYS A 63 16.13 -3.66 5.85
N ARG A 64 16.47 -4.92 5.60
CA ARG A 64 16.67 -5.39 4.24
C ARG A 64 15.34 -5.45 3.49
N ILE A 65 15.39 -5.25 2.19
CA ILE A 65 14.18 -5.28 1.34
C ILE A 65 13.46 -6.63 1.45
N ASP A 66 14.21 -7.74 1.51
CA ASP A 66 13.61 -9.06 1.63
C ASP A 66 12.84 -9.26 2.94
N GLU A 67 13.21 -8.56 4.02
CA GLU A 67 12.45 -8.60 5.28
C GLU A 67 11.07 -7.95 5.11
N TYR A 68 10.99 -6.83 4.39
CA TYR A 68 9.70 -6.20 4.07
C TYR A 68 8.84 -7.11 3.19
N TRP A 69 9.45 -7.77 2.20
CA TRP A 69 8.74 -8.71 1.33
C TRP A 69 8.22 -9.92 2.07
N GLU A 70 8.94 -10.44 3.07
CA GLU A 70 8.45 -11.55 3.91
C GLU A 70 7.17 -11.16 4.63
N GLN A 71 7.08 -9.93 5.14
CA GLN A 71 5.85 -9.43 5.77
C GLN A 71 4.76 -9.16 4.74
N ALA A 72 5.11 -8.62 3.60
CA ALA A 72 4.15 -8.34 2.52
C ALA A 72 3.46 -9.61 2.04
N LYS A 73 4.18 -10.72 1.93
CA LYS A 73 3.62 -12.02 1.52
C LYS A 73 2.49 -12.48 2.43
N ILE A 74 2.56 -12.19 3.72
CA ILE A 74 1.52 -12.56 4.68
C ILE A 74 0.26 -11.72 4.46
N ILE A 75 0.41 -10.49 4.01
CA ILE A 75 -0.70 -9.56 3.78
C ILE A 75 -1.44 -9.89 2.48
N ILE A 76 -0.72 -10.33 1.44
CA ILE A 76 -1.30 -10.60 0.12
C ILE A 76 -2.15 -11.87 0.18
N PRO A 77 -3.45 -11.81 -0.16
CA PRO A 77 -4.28 -13.01 -0.21
C PRO A 77 -3.97 -13.87 -1.44
N ASP A 78 -4.46 -15.12 -1.42
CA ASP A 78 -4.21 -16.07 -2.50
C ASP A 78 -4.81 -15.64 -3.84
N GLU A 79 -5.98 -15.01 -3.81
CA GLU A 79 -6.62 -14.49 -5.02
C GLU A 79 -6.40 -12.99 -5.17
N CYS A 80 -5.76 -12.59 -6.27
CA CYS A 80 -5.49 -11.20 -6.59
C CYS A 80 -6.65 -10.60 -7.40
N THR A 81 -7.69 -10.17 -6.69
CA THR A 81 -8.88 -9.52 -7.25
C THR A 81 -9.00 -8.10 -6.68
N PHE A 82 -9.74 -7.23 -7.37
CA PHE A 82 -10.04 -5.89 -6.84
C PHE A 82 -10.85 -5.96 -5.54
N GLU A 83 -11.72 -6.95 -5.37
CA GLU A 83 -12.44 -7.16 -4.12
C GLU A 83 -11.51 -7.38 -2.95
N ASN A 84 -10.53 -8.26 -3.12
CA ASN A 84 -9.54 -8.55 -2.09
C ASN A 84 -8.58 -7.38 -1.88
N LEU A 85 -8.22 -6.67 -2.94
CA LEU A 85 -7.40 -5.45 -2.83
C LEU A 85 -8.12 -4.38 -2.01
N ARG A 86 -9.44 -4.24 -2.18
CA ARG A 86 -10.26 -3.34 -1.37
C ARG A 86 -10.13 -3.65 0.12
N LEU A 87 -10.15 -4.95 0.48
CA LEU A 87 -10.00 -5.37 1.87
C LEU A 87 -8.62 -5.04 2.42
N VAL A 88 -7.57 -5.22 1.63
CA VAL A 88 -6.20 -4.84 2.04
C VAL A 88 -6.11 -3.33 2.26
N PHE A 89 -6.72 -2.53 1.38
CA PHE A 89 -6.77 -1.07 1.56
C PHE A 89 -7.52 -0.68 2.84
N ALA A 90 -8.63 -1.34 3.13
CA ALA A 90 -9.36 -1.10 4.37
C ALA A 90 -8.49 -1.40 5.60
N ASP A 91 -7.73 -2.49 5.56
CA ASP A 91 -6.83 -2.88 6.64
C ASP A 91 -5.72 -1.86 6.86
N ILE A 92 -5.05 -1.42 5.81
CA ILE A 92 -3.96 -0.43 5.96
C ILE A 92 -4.50 0.91 6.46
N LEU A 93 -5.65 1.37 5.95
CA LEU A 93 -6.25 2.62 6.39
C LEU A 93 -6.67 2.55 7.86
N SER A 94 -7.25 1.44 8.28
CA SER A 94 -7.57 1.20 9.69
C SER A 94 -6.33 1.20 10.56
N TYR A 95 -5.26 0.57 10.10
CA TYR A 95 -3.98 0.54 10.81
C TYR A 95 -3.41 1.96 10.97
N MET A 96 -3.42 2.76 9.91
CA MET A 96 -2.92 4.13 9.94
C MET A 96 -3.75 5.00 10.89
N ASP A 97 -5.07 4.87 10.84
CA ASP A 97 -5.98 5.63 11.70
C ASP A 97 -5.79 5.26 13.18
N SER A 98 -5.69 3.96 13.48
CA SER A 98 -5.48 3.46 14.85
C SER A 98 -4.17 3.93 15.46
N ASN A 99 -3.16 4.21 14.65
CA ASN A 99 -1.85 4.67 15.11
C ASN A 99 -1.67 6.19 14.98
N SER A 100 -2.70 6.91 14.57
CA SER A 100 -2.67 8.37 14.51
C SER A 100 -2.32 8.94 15.88
N GLY A 101 -1.38 9.89 15.90
CA GLY A 101 -0.89 10.47 17.15
C GLY A 101 0.27 9.72 17.81
N ASN A 102 0.63 8.54 17.30
CA ASN A 102 1.78 7.78 17.82
C ASN A 102 3.09 8.10 17.07
N PHE A 103 3.06 9.06 16.18
CA PHE A 103 4.19 9.47 15.36
C PHE A 103 4.56 10.92 15.68
N ASP A 104 5.81 11.32 15.40
CA ASP A 104 6.16 12.73 15.50
C ASP A 104 5.48 13.54 14.39
N ARG A 105 5.62 14.88 14.44
CA ARG A 105 4.90 15.76 13.52
C ARG A 105 5.26 15.52 12.06
N ALA A 106 6.54 15.33 11.77
CA ALA A 106 7.01 15.12 10.40
C ALA A 106 6.54 13.76 9.87
N GLN A 107 6.64 12.73 10.69
CA GLN A 107 6.16 11.39 10.37
C GLN A 107 4.65 11.41 10.13
N GLN A 108 3.88 12.03 11.02
CA GLN A 108 2.43 12.10 10.91
C GLN A 108 2.00 12.85 9.64
N ALA A 109 2.65 13.96 9.30
CA ALA A 109 2.35 14.71 8.09
C ALA A 109 2.55 13.87 6.83
N LEU A 110 3.64 13.10 6.77
CA LEU A 110 3.93 12.21 5.65
C LEU A 110 2.92 11.05 5.59
N ILE A 111 2.62 10.44 6.73
CA ILE A 111 1.64 9.34 6.81
C ILE A 111 0.25 9.83 6.40
N ASP A 112 -0.15 11.02 6.81
CA ASP A 112 -1.42 11.61 6.41
C ASP A 112 -1.49 11.82 4.89
N SER A 113 -0.40 12.23 4.27
CA SER A 113 -0.30 12.38 2.82
C SER A 113 -0.47 11.03 2.10
N VAL A 114 0.18 9.98 2.60
CA VAL A 114 0.02 8.62 2.06
C VAL A 114 -1.42 8.16 2.24
N MET A 115 -2.01 8.40 3.41
CA MET A 115 -3.39 8.03 3.70
C MET A 115 -4.38 8.69 2.74
N GLN A 116 -4.20 9.97 2.42
CA GLN A 116 -5.05 10.67 1.46
C GLN A 116 -4.99 10.02 0.07
N ASP A 117 -3.80 9.65 -0.40
CA ASP A 117 -3.64 8.96 -1.68
C ASP A 117 -4.30 7.59 -1.67
N LEU A 118 -4.12 6.82 -0.59
CA LEU A 118 -4.74 5.50 -0.46
C LEU A 118 -6.26 5.59 -0.40
N GLN A 119 -6.82 6.60 0.27
CA GLN A 119 -8.27 6.82 0.30
C GLN A 119 -8.82 7.13 -1.10
N ARG A 120 -8.11 7.94 -1.87
CA ARG A 120 -8.46 8.23 -3.26
C ARG A 120 -8.48 6.95 -4.09
N LYS A 121 -7.44 6.14 -3.97
CA LYS A 121 -7.33 4.85 -4.68
C LYS A 121 -8.41 3.86 -4.24
N LEU A 122 -8.72 3.81 -2.95
CA LEU A 122 -9.81 2.97 -2.45
C LEU A 122 -11.15 3.36 -3.08
N GLY A 123 -11.40 4.66 -3.26
CA GLY A 123 -12.59 5.13 -3.96
C GLY A 123 -12.68 4.59 -5.38
N LEU A 124 -11.56 4.59 -6.11
CA LEU A 124 -11.51 4.04 -7.46
C LEU A 124 -11.78 2.53 -7.48
N ILE A 125 -11.16 1.79 -6.55
CA ILE A 125 -11.37 0.34 -6.42
C ILE A 125 -12.84 0.04 -6.11
N THR A 126 -13.43 0.78 -5.17
CA THR A 126 -14.83 0.59 -4.76
C THR A 126 -15.78 0.78 -5.94
N ARG A 127 -15.52 1.77 -6.80
CA ARG A 127 -16.30 1.98 -8.02
C ARG A 127 -16.12 0.84 -9.02
N GLN A 128 -14.94 0.26 -9.10
CA GLN A 128 -14.65 -0.86 -10.01
C GLN A 128 -15.39 -2.12 -9.60
N VAL A 129 -15.46 -2.45 -8.31
CA VAL A 129 -16.15 -3.66 -7.85
C VAL A 129 -17.65 -3.44 -7.70
N GLY A 130 -18.06 -2.20 -7.69
CA GLY A 130 -19.46 -1.82 -7.76
C GLY A 130 -20.28 -1.96 -6.58
#